data_dbfe5d0f0443165311da134ca2012e39
#
_entry.id   dbfe5d0f0443165311da134ca2012e39
#
_cell.length_a   1.000
_cell.length_b   1.000
_cell.length_c   1.000
_cell.angle_alpha   90.00
_cell.angle_beta   90.00
_cell.angle_gamma   90.00
#
_symmetry.space_group_name_H-M   'P 1'
#
loop_
_entity.id
_entity.type
_entity.pdbx_description
1 polymer ?
#
loop_
_entity_poly.entity_id
_entity_poly.type
_entity_poly.pdbx_seq_one_letter_code
_entity_poly.pdbx_strand_id
1 'polypeptide(L)'
;LLRTTEALSAHQKQQDPSLTVQAQIAAGRNDLSYAQFLTWRGFLHREPPRRPEPDRPAGPPSLRTAAWKYGLYGSRDESGFIYLPPARVSLQSGSIDKMEMVRMADIRATIATYTVDHLAFSMSPPVVAAVIDFDGGGRFQCELTDVDPASVKIGDRVEMSFRKLYTQDGIHNYFWKAKPVRTGVK
;
A
#
# COMPACT_ATOMS: atom_id res chain seq x y z
N LEU A 1 -16.51 -10.99 17.42
CA LEU A 1 -15.83 -10.56 18.66
C LEU A 1 -15.69 -9.06 18.62
N LEU A 2 -16.60 -8.37 19.33
CA LEU A 2 -16.52 -6.93 19.52
C LEU A 2 -15.29 -6.62 20.39
N ARG A 3 -14.33 -5.93 19.83
CA ARG A 3 -13.24 -5.36 20.61
C ARG A 3 -13.78 -4.25 21.48
N THR A 4 -13.28 -4.14 22.69
CA THR A 4 -13.67 -3.07 23.61
C THR A 4 -13.37 -1.69 23.03
N THR A 5 -14.11 -0.67 23.48
CA THR A 5 -13.91 0.73 23.08
C THR A 5 -12.47 1.20 23.29
N GLU A 6 -11.77 0.72 24.31
CA GLU A 6 -10.35 0.98 24.53
C GLU A 6 -9.43 0.43 23.43
N ALA A 7 -9.68 -0.79 22.94
CA ALA A 7 -8.92 -1.36 21.84
C ALA A 7 -9.19 -0.62 20.53
N LEU A 8 -10.40 -0.09 20.34
CA LEU A 8 -10.75 0.76 19.19
C LEU A 8 -10.04 2.11 19.27
N SER A 9 -9.98 2.74 20.45
CA SER A 9 -9.29 4.04 20.61
C SER A 9 -7.77 3.92 20.40
N ALA A 10 -7.15 2.82 20.82
CA ALA A 10 -5.72 2.55 20.57
C ALA A 10 -5.38 2.37 19.08
N HIS A 11 -6.37 2.01 18.25
CA HIS A 11 -6.22 1.89 16.81
C HIS A 11 -6.70 3.13 16.03
N GLN A 12 -7.30 4.11 16.68
CA GLN A 12 -7.61 5.39 16.03
C GLN A 12 -6.31 6.11 15.72
N LYS A 13 -5.89 6.02 14.45
CA LYS A 13 -4.73 6.77 13.97
C LYS A 13 -5.07 8.26 14.04
N GLN A 14 -4.19 9.02 14.65
CA GLN A 14 -4.33 10.48 14.67
C GLN A 14 -4.45 10.98 13.22
N GLN A 15 -5.50 11.73 12.96
CA GLN A 15 -5.65 12.40 11.67
C GLN A 15 -4.60 13.50 11.57
N ASP A 16 -3.92 13.52 10.43
CA ASP A 16 -3.05 14.64 10.10
C ASP A 16 -3.94 15.80 9.63
N PRO A 17 -3.99 16.92 10.35
CA PRO A 17 -4.87 18.01 9.99
C PRO A 17 -4.50 18.67 8.65
N SER A 18 -3.24 18.53 8.21
CA SER A 18 -2.80 19.05 6.90
C SER A 18 -3.36 18.28 5.71
N LEU A 19 -3.78 17.03 5.92
CA LEU A 19 -4.33 16.16 4.86
C LEU A 19 -5.86 16.14 4.85
N THR A 20 -6.53 16.94 5.65
CA THR A 20 -7.98 17.09 5.57
C THR A 20 -8.38 17.77 4.27
N VAL A 21 -9.56 17.41 3.72
CA VAL A 21 -10.12 18.07 2.52
C VAL A 21 -10.18 19.59 2.73
N GLN A 22 -10.58 20.03 3.92
CA GLN A 22 -10.70 21.44 4.25
C GLN A 22 -9.34 22.16 4.24
N ALA A 23 -8.29 21.54 4.78
CA ALA A 23 -6.94 22.10 4.74
C ALA A 23 -6.40 22.16 3.31
N GLN A 24 -6.68 21.16 2.48
CA GLN A 24 -6.28 21.16 1.07
C GLN A 24 -7.01 22.22 0.26
N ILE A 25 -8.31 22.43 0.49
CA ILE A 25 -9.06 23.53 -0.13
C ILE A 25 -8.49 24.88 0.31
N ALA A 26 -8.23 25.07 1.59
CA ALA A 26 -7.63 26.28 2.13
C ALA A 26 -6.22 26.57 1.56
N ALA A 27 -5.47 25.51 1.23
CA ALA A 27 -4.17 25.60 0.55
C ALA A 27 -4.30 25.87 -0.97
N GLY A 28 -5.51 26.14 -1.48
CA GLY A 28 -5.74 26.50 -2.88
C GLY A 28 -5.73 25.33 -3.86
N ARG A 29 -5.92 24.08 -3.40
CA ARG A 29 -6.07 22.94 -4.30
C ARG A 29 -7.40 22.98 -5.02
N ASN A 30 -7.36 23.23 -6.32
CA ASN A 30 -8.54 23.35 -7.18
C ASN A 30 -8.90 22.03 -7.89
N ASP A 31 -8.12 20.98 -7.69
CA ASP A 31 -8.30 19.66 -8.29
C ASP A 31 -9.34 18.80 -7.55
N LEU A 32 -9.86 19.28 -6.43
CA LEU A 32 -10.87 18.63 -5.62
C LEU A 32 -12.29 18.91 -6.12
N SER A 33 -12.61 18.45 -7.33
CA SER A 33 -13.94 18.57 -7.89
C SER A 33 -14.88 17.45 -7.40
N TYR A 34 -16.21 17.69 -7.50
CA TYR A 34 -17.21 16.64 -7.24
C TYR A 34 -17.02 15.44 -8.18
N ALA A 35 -16.64 15.67 -9.43
CA ALA A 35 -16.31 14.60 -10.37
C ALA A 35 -15.13 13.76 -9.90
N GLN A 36 -14.09 14.38 -9.33
CA GLN A 36 -12.97 13.68 -8.75
C GLN A 36 -13.38 12.83 -7.52
N PHE A 37 -14.23 13.38 -6.66
CA PHE A 37 -14.81 12.64 -5.54
C PHE A 37 -15.60 11.42 -6.02
N LEU A 38 -16.46 11.57 -7.02
CA LEU A 38 -17.22 10.45 -7.60
C LEU A 38 -16.31 9.40 -8.22
N THR A 39 -15.20 9.83 -8.87
CA THR A 39 -14.18 8.92 -9.42
C THR A 39 -13.52 8.11 -8.32
N TRP A 40 -13.11 8.74 -7.22
CA TRP A 40 -12.52 8.04 -6.07
C TRP A 40 -13.49 7.07 -5.38
N ARG A 41 -14.77 7.42 -5.39
CA ARG A 41 -15.83 6.53 -4.86
C ARG A 41 -16.17 5.39 -5.81
N GLY A 42 -15.70 5.41 -7.06
CA GLY A 42 -16.01 4.41 -8.08
C GLY A 42 -17.38 4.57 -8.75
N PHE A 43 -18.03 5.74 -8.59
CA PHE A 43 -19.30 6.06 -9.24
C PHE A 43 -19.10 6.68 -10.62
N LEU A 44 -17.95 7.25 -10.88
CA LEU A 44 -17.57 7.80 -12.18
C LEU A 44 -16.34 7.08 -12.70
N HIS A 45 -16.46 6.40 -13.82
CA HIS A 45 -15.34 5.79 -14.53
C HIS A 45 -14.65 6.84 -15.41
N ARG A 46 -13.34 6.99 -15.23
CA ARG A 46 -12.48 7.68 -16.19
C ARG A 46 -11.64 6.64 -16.88
N GLU A 47 -11.77 6.51 -18.19
CA GLU A 47 -10.90 5.65 -18.97
C GLU A 47 -9.45 6.19 -18.92
N PRO A 48 -8.48 5.33 -18.58
CA PRO A 48 -7.09 5.72 -18.61
C PRO A 48 -6.66 5.95 -20.07
N PRO A 49 -6.09 7.11 -20.40
CA PRO A 49 -5.66 7.37 -21.77
C PRO A 49 -4.58 6.36 -22.18
N ARG A 50 -4.78 5.71 -23.34
CA ARG A 50 -3.82 4.80 -23.97
C ARG A 50 -3.45 3.54 -23.15
N ARG A 51 -4.28 3.13 -22.20
CA ARG A 51 -4.09 1.90 -21.42
C ARG A 51 -5.36 1.05 -21.47
N PRO A 52 -5.22 -0.27 -21.59
CA PRO A 52 -6.36 -1.14 -21.38
C PRO A 52 -6.82 -1.05 -19.91
N GLU A 53 -8.09 -1.26 -19.69
CA GLU A 53 -8.59 -1.42 -18.33
C GLU A 53 -7.93 -2.64 -17.65
N PRO A 54 -7.63 -2.55 -16.34
CA PRO A 54 -7.09 -3.71 -15.62
C PRO A 54 -8.13 -4.81 -15.54
N ASP A 55 -7.67 -6.05 -15.69
CA ASP A 55 -8.54 -7.22 -15.56
C ASP A 55 -9.13 -7.31 -14.15
N ARG A 56 -10.38 -7.76 -14.08
CA ARG A 56 -10.99 -8.07 -12.79
C ARG A 56 -10.27 -9.23 -12.10
N PRO A 57 -10.14 -9.21 -10.76
CA PRO A 57 -9.54 -10.31 -10.03
C PRO A 57 -10.31 -11.61 -10.25
N ALA A 58 -9.61 -12.66 -10.70
CA ALA A 58 -10.20 -14.00 -10.82
C ALA A 58 -10.18 -14.72 -9.46
N GLY A 59 -11.24 -15.47 -9.17
CA GLY A 59 -11.39 -16.18 -7.90
C GLY A 59 -10.26 -17.17 -7.58
N PRO A 60 -9.94 -18.12 -8.48
CA PRO A 60 -8.91 -19.13 -8.18
C PRO A 60 -7.52 -18.56 -7.90
N PRO A 61 -6.96 -17.61 -8.67
CA PRO A 61 -5.72 -16.95 -8.32
C PRO A 61 -5.80 -16.19 -6.99
N SER A 62 -6.91 -15.49 -6.73
CA SER A 62 -7.10 -14.74 -5.48
C SER A 62 -7.10 -15.63 -4.25
N LEU A 63 -7.70 -16.83 -4.34
CA LEU A 63 -7.68 -17.82 -3.26
C LEU A 63 -6.28 -18.39 -3.02
N ARG A 64 -5.56 -18.75 -4.09
CA ARG A 64 -4.18 -19.27 -3.96
C ARG A 64 -3.21 -18.27 -3.36
N THR A 65 -3.41 -16.99 -3.62
CA THR A 65 -2.53 -15.91 -3.14
C THR A 65 -3.13 -15.12 -1.97
N ALA A 66 -4.18 -15.65 -1.33
CA ALA A 66 -4.92 -14.93 -0.30
C ALA A 66 -4.03 -14.46 0.86
N ALA A 67 -3.12 -15.29 1.34
CA ALA A 67 -2.18 -14.93 2.40
C ALA A 67 -1.29 -13.74 2.00
N TRP A 68 -0.74 -13.76 0.79
CA TRP A 68 0.03 -12.65 0.24
C TRP A 68 -0.83 -11.41 0.01
N LYS A 69 -1.94 -11.57 -0.72
CA LYS A 69 -2.77 -10.45 -1.15
C LYS A 69 -3.43 -9.71 0.02
N TYR A 70 -4.03 -10.46 0.95
CA TYR A 70 -4.83 -9.86 2.03
C TYR A 70 -4.07 -9.75 3.35
N GLY A 71 -3.12 -10.63 3.61
CA GLY A 71 -2.37 -10.65 4.87
C GLY A 71 -0.95 -10.07 4.78
N LEU A 72 -0.45 -9.81 3.57
CA LEU A 72 0.95 -9.45 3.30
C LEU A 72 1.92 -10.45 3.96
N TYR A 73 1.66 -11.75 3.75
CA TYR A 73 2.59 -12.77 4.21
C TYR A 73 3.74 -12.93 3.24
N GLY A 74 4.96 -12.85 3.74
CA GLY A 74 6.16 -13.32 3.09
C GLY A 74 6.53 -14.72 3.53
N SER A 75 7.63 -15.25 3.05
CA SER A 75 8.21 -16.51 3.51
C SER A 75 9.63 -16.29 4.03
N ARG A 76 9.98 -16.91 5.15
CA ARG A 76 11.30 -16.88 5.75
C ARG A 76 11.96 -18.24 5.57
N ASP A 77 13.20 -18.27 5.12
CA ASP A 77 13.98 -19.49 5.03
C ASP A 77 14.75 -19.81 6.33
N GLU A 78 15.44 -20.95 6.34
CA GLU A 78 16.24 -21.44 7.48
C GLU A 78 17.37 -20.48 7.86
N SER A 79 17.84 -19.63 6.91
CA SER A 79 18.88 -18.62 7.16
C SER A 79 18.32 -17.31 7.74
N GLY A 80 16.99 -17.18 7.83
CA GLY A 80 16.32 -15.98 8.29
C GLY A 80 16.02 -14.98 7.20
N PHE A 81 16.36 -15.27 5.93
CA PHE A 81 16.07 -14.37 4.81
C PHE A 81 14.56 -14.38 4.48
N ILE A 82 13.98 -13.19 4.27
CA ILE A 82 12.55 -13.02 4.01
C ILE A 82 12.32 -12.67 2.54
N TYR A 83 11.45 -13.44 1.90
CA TYR A 83 11.03 -13.28 0.50
C TYR A 83 9.65 -12.65 0.41
N LEU A 84 9.52 -11.61 -0.40
CA LEU A 84 8.28 -10.89 -0.73
C LEU A 84 8.21 -10.65 -2.25
N PRO A 85 7.26 -11.24 -2.97
CA PRO A 85 6.23 -12.19 -2.52
C PRO A 85 6.81 -13.50 -1.98
N PRO A 86 6.00 -14.34 -1.29
CA PRO A 86 6.49 -15.57 -0.67
C PRO A 86 7.03 -16.55 -1.70
N ALA A 87 8.21 -17.10 -1.44
CA ALA A 87 8.88 -18.09 -2.25
C ALA A 87 8.75 -19.49 -1.61
N ARG A 88 8.89 -20.56 -2.40
CA ARG A 88 8.96 -21.95 -1.97
C ARG A 88 10.37 -22.49 -1.94
N VAL A 89 11.29 -21.79 -2.62
CA VAL A 89 12.70 -22.18 -2.73
C VAL A 89 13.56 -21.08 -2.13
N SER A 90 14.47 -21.45 -1.24
CA SER A 90 15.48 -20.54 -0.72
C SER A 90 16.53 -20.27 -1.80
N LEU A 91 16.76 -19.02 -2.13
CA LEU A 91 17.86 -18.62 -3.01
C LEU A 91 19.23 -18.74 -2.31
N GLN A 92 19.24 -18.84 -0.97
CA GLN A 92 20.45 -18.94 -0.18
C GLN A 92 20.94 -20.39 -0.08
N SER A 93 20.03 -21.32 0.26
CA SER A 93 20.38 -22.73 0.52
C SER A 93 19.92 -23.69 -0.56
N GLY A 94 19.04 -23.27 -1.49
CA GLY A 94 18.39 -24.15 -2.46
C GLY A 94 17.35 -25.09 -1.86
N SER A 95 17.05 -24.97 -0.57
CA SER A 95 16.03 -25.82 0.07
C SER A 95 14.64 -25.53 -0.47
N ILE A 96 13.82 -26.57 -0.63
CA ILE A 96 12.47 -26.50 -1.20
C ILE A 96 11.45 -26.78 -0.09
N ASP A 97 10.39 -25.95 -0.07
CA ASP A 97 9.23 -26.10 0.86
C ASP A 97 9.57 -26.11 2.35
N LYS A 98 10.73 -25.53 2.73
CA LYS A 98 11.15 -25.35 4.12
C LYS A 98 11.03 -23.90 4.58
N MET A 99 9.95 -23.25 4.18
CA MET A 99 9.70 -21.85 4.48
C MET A 99 8.70 -21.68 5.62
N GLU A 100 8.98 -20.74 6.49
CA GLU A 100 8.03 -20.24 7.48
C GLU A 100 7.25 -19.05 6.91
N MET A 101 5.93 -19.03 7.08
CA MET A 101 5.11 -17.89 6.68
C MET A 101 5.19 -16.78 7.72
N VAL A 102 5.60 -15.59 7.31
CA VAL A 102 5.80 -14.42 8.17
C VAL A 102 4.87 -13.28 7.72
N ARG A 103 4.07 -12.76 8.64
CA ARG A 103 3.19 -11.62 8.37
C ARG A 103 3.99 -10.31 8.43
N MET A 104 3.98 -9.56 7.32
CA MET A 104 4.74 -8.31 7.18
C MET A 104 3.87 -7.05 7.33
N ALA A 105 2.55 -7.19 7.34
CA ALA A 105 1.60 -6.07 7.33
C ALA A 105 1.72 -5.13 8.54
N ASP A 106 2.18 -5.65 9.68
CA ASP A 106 2.27 -4.90 10.94
C ASP A 106 3.72 -4.49 11.25
N ILE A 107 4.67 -4.83 10.37
CA ILE A 107 6.09 -4.49 10.52
C ILE A 107 6.35 -3.16 9.79
N ARG A 108 7.06 -2.26 10.46
CA ARG A 108 7.50 -0.99 9.86
C ARG A 108 8.64 -1.24 8.88
N ALA A 109 8.81 -0.28 7.97
CA ALA A 109 9.86 -0.34 6.98
C ALA A 109 10.51 1.04 6.79
N THR A 110 11.59 1.05 6.04
CA THR A 110 12.33 2.26 5.66
C THR A 110 12.41 2.35 4.14
N ILE A 111 12.22 3.54 3.58
CA ILE A 111 12.36 3.77 2.13
C ILE A 111 13.83 3.61 1.74
N ALA A 112 14.13 2.61 0.92
CA ALA A 112 15.46 2.38 0.36
C ALA A 112 15.70 3.22 -0.90
N THR A 113 14.66 3.34 -1.74
CA THR A 113 14.66 4.22 -2.93
C THR A 113 13.22 4.50 -3.34
N TYR A 114 13.02 5.57 -4.12
CA TYR A 114 11.70 5.92 -4.65
C TYR A 114 11.80 6.62 -6.00
N THR A 115 10.69 6.68 -6.71
CA THR A 115 10.51 7.48 -7.91
C THR A 115 9.15 8.16 -7.90
N VAL A 116 9.07 9.36 -8.48
CA VAL A 116 7.83 10.11 -8.68
C VAL A 116 7.49 10.06 -10.15
N ASP A 117 6.43 9.32 -10.50
CA ASP A 117 5.99 9.13 -11.88
C ASP A 117 4.80 10.03 -12.19
N HIS A 118 5.04 11.04 -13.03
CA HIS A 118 4.03 11.98 -13.52
C HIS A 118 3.33 11.50 -14.80
N LEU A 119 3.84 10.44 -15.44
CA LEU A 119 3.33 9.92 -16.71
C LEU A 119 2.37 8.76 -16.53
N ALA A 120 2.52 7.99 -15.44
CA ALA A 120 1.62 6.89 -15.15
C ALA A 120 0.21 7.43 -14.86
N PHE A 121 -0.80 6.81 -15.50
CA PHE A 121 -2.18 7.12 -15.15
C PHE A 121 -2.45 6.73 -13.69
N SER A 122 -2.98 7.68 -12.94
CA SER A 122 -3.42 7.48 -11.56
C SER A 122 -4.66 8.31 -11.29
N MET A 123 -5.52 7.80 -10.40
CA MET A 123 -6.67 8.55 -9.89
C MET A 123 -6.23 9.69 -8.95
N SER A 124 -4.98 9.65 -8.49
CA SER A 124 -4.36 10.67 -7.65
C SER A 124 -2.88 10.83 -8.08
N PRO A 125 -2.62 11.53 -9.22
CA PRO A 125 -1.25 11.75 -9.70
C PRO A 125 -0.49 12.74 -8.80
N PRO A 126 0.86 12.66 -8.77
CA PRO A 126 1.70 11.65 -9.40
C PRO A 126 1.70 10.32 -8.63
N VAL A 127 2.11 9.24 -9.30
CA VAL A 127 2.36 7.97 -8.61
C VAL A 127 3.75 8.03 -7.95
N VAL A 128 3.81 7.80 -6.65
CA VAL A 128 5.08 7.64 -5.95
C VAL A 128 5.29 6.15 -5.70
N ALA A 129 6.22 5.55 -6.43
CA ALA A 129 6.63 4.17 -6.23
C ALA A 129 7.89 4.12 -5.36
N ALA A 130 7.96 3.19 -4.42
CA ALA A 130 9.09 3.02 -3.53
C ALA A 130 9.50 1.57 -3.38
N VAL A 131 10.79 1.36 -3.12
CA VAL A 131 11.31 0.11 -2.58
C VAL A 131 11.57 0.35 -1.10
N ILE A 132 11.00 -0.51 -0.28
CA ILE A 132 11.09 -0.43 1.17
C ILE A 132 11.77 -1.66 1.75
N ASP A 133 12.54 -1.47 2.80
CA ASP A 133 13.17 -2.52 3.59
C ASP A 133 12.46 -2.62 4.94
N PHE A 134 11.92 -3.81 5.25
CA PHE A 134 11.24 -4.05 6.51
C PHE A 134 12.21 -4.23 7.67
N ASP A 135 11.80 -3.84 8.85
CA ASP A 135 12.53 -4.13 10.08
C ASP A 135 12.61 -5.66 10.29
N GLY A 136 13.82 -6.15 10.51
CA GLY A 136 14.04 -7.60 10.60
C GLY A 136 14.20 -8.35 9.28
N GLY A 137 14.19 -7.61 8.14
CA GLY A 137 14.46 -8.17 6.81
C GLY A 137 13.24 -8.23 5.89
N GLY A 138 13.53 -8.48 4.63
CA GLY A 138 12.55 -8.47 3.54
C GLY A 138 12.49 -7.11 2.83
N ARG A 139 12.46 -7.16 1.50
CA ARG A 139 12.37 -5.99 0.62
C ARG A 139 11.11 -6.08 -0.22
N PHE A 140 10.42 -4.96 -0.36
CA PHE A 140 9.17 -4.89 -1.09
C PHE A 140 9.08 -3.64 -1.94
N GLN A 141 8.59 -3.78 -3.18
CA GLN A 141 8.25 -2.66 -4.05
C GLN A 141 6.76 -2.39 -3.97
N CYS A 142 6.39 -1.16 -3.65
CA CYS A 142 5.00 -0.73 -3.54
C CYS A 142 4.84 0.75 -3.89
N GLU A 143 3.59 1.17 -4.04
CA GLU A 143 3.27 2.59 -4.12
C GLU A 143 3.18 3.20 -2.71
N LEU A 144 3.52 4.48 -2.61
CA LEU A 144 3.24 5.26 -1.42
C LEU A 144 1.82 5.85 -1.47
N THR A 145 1.23 6.06 -0.32
CA THR A 145 -0.06 6.74 -0.14
C THR A 145 0.01 7.70 1.04
N ASP A 146 -0.91 8.67 1.10
CA ASP A 146 -0.98 9.66 2.17
C ASP A 146 0.34 10.44 2.34
N VAL A 147 1.00 10.75 1.25
CA VAL A 147 2.32 11.40 1.19
C VAL A 147 2.28 12.62 0.27
N ASP A 148 3.01 13.65 0.62
CA ASP A 148 3.35 14.73 -0.30
C ASP A 148 4.58 14.31 -1.13
N PRO A 149 4.46 14.15 -2.46
CA PRO A 149 5.57 13.72 -3.31
C PRO A 149 6.83 14.57 -3.18
N ALA A 150 6.69 15.87 -2.85
CA ALA A 150 7.82 16.78 -2.68
C ALA A 150 8.57 16.58 -1.34
N SER A 151 7.94 15.91 -0.39
CA SER A 151 8.51 15.71 0.95
C SER A 151 9.19 14.35 1.16
N VAL A 152 9.00 13.40 0.23
CA VAL A 152 9.53 12.02 0.35
C VAL A 152 11.05 12.01 0.30
N LYS A 153 11.66 11.24 1.19
CA LYS A 153 13.11 11.07 1.27
C LYS A 153 13.48 9.59 1.47
N ILE A 154 14.64 9.23 0.95
CA ILE A 154 15.30 7.95 1.30
C ILE A 154 15.57 7.98 2.82
N GLY A 155 15.26 6.87 3.49
CA GLY A 155 15.38 6.76 4.94
C GLY A 155 14.09 7.08 5.71
N ASP A 156 13.05 7.61 5.05
CA ASP A 156 11.77 7.86 5.71
C ASP A 156 11.14 6.55 6.20
N ARG A 157 10.56 6.63 7.40
CA ARG A 157 9.87 5.49 8.03
C ARG A 157 8.45 5.37 7.50
N VAL A 158 8.07 4.15 7.14
CA VAL A 158 6.76 3.84 6.59
C VAL A 158 6.12 2.64 7.28
N GLU A 159 4.80 2.58 7.21
CA GLU A 159 3.98 1.45 7.64
C GLU A 159 3.03 1.03 6.53
N MET A 160 2.63 -0.23 6.50
CA MET A 160 1.75 -0.75 5.46
C MET A 160 0.29 -0.32 5.68
N SER A 161 -0.40 -0.11 4.57
CA SER A 161 -1.81 0.25 4.54
C SER A 161 -2.52 -0.46 3.39
N PHE A 162 -3.64 -1.12 3.68
CA PHE A 162 -4.42 -1.83 2.68
C PHE A 162 -5.36 -0.86 1.96
N ARG A 163 -5.18 -0.68 0.65
CA ARG A 163 -5.85 0.36 -0.14
C ARG A 163 -6.51 -0.19 -1.39
N LYS A 164 -7.61 0.44 -1.78
CA LYS A 164 -8.22 0.18 -3.08
C LYS A 164 -7.30 0.69 -4.19
N LEU A 165 -6.97 -0.20 -5.14
CA LEU A 165 -6.18 0.15 -6.32
C LEU A 165 -7.08 0.64 -7.45
N TYR A 166 -8.09 -0.15 -7.77
CA TYR A 166 -9.03 0.14 -8.87
C TYR A 166 -10.35 -0.60 -8.65
N THR A 167 -11.32 -0.28 -9.49
CA THR A 167 -12.60 -0.99 -9.61
C THR A 167 -12.77 -1.42 -11.06
N GLN A 168 -13.07 -2.69 -11.28
CA GLN A 168 -13.38 -3.24 -12.59
C GLN A 168 -14.67 -4.05 -12.53
N ASP A 169 -15.60 -3.81 -13.43
CA ASP A 169 -16.93 -4.45 -13.47
C ASP A 169 -17.66 -4.39 -12.10
N GLY A 170 -17.53 -3.27 -11.39
CA GLY A 170 -18.09 -3.10 -10.05
C GLY A 170 -17.32 -3.84 -8.94
N ILE A 171 -16.27 -4.59 -9.25
CA ILE A 171 -15.44 -5.33 -8.30
C ILE A 171 -14.25 -4.49 -7.90
N HIS A 172 -14.11 -4.21 -6.59
CA HIS A 172 -12.98 -3.49 -6.04
C HIS A 172 -11.77 -4.41 -5.88
N ASN A 173 -10.61 -3.96 -6.34
CA ASN A 173 -9.34 -4.61 -6.10
C ASN A 173 -8.53 -3.82 -5.08
N TYR A 174 -8.05 -4.52 -4.05
CA TYR A 174 -7.26 -3.94 -2.96
C TYR A 174 -5.87 -4.57 -2.93
N PHE A 175 -4.89 -3.78 -2.53
CA PHE A 175 -3.56 -4.26 -2.22
C PHE A 175 -2.85 -3.33 -1.23
N TRP A 176 -1.64 -3.67 -0.86
CA TRP A 176 -0.84 -2.95 0.12
C TRP A 176 -0.08 -1.80 -0.51
N LYS A 177 -0.19 -0.63 0.12
CA LYS A 177 0.64 0.54 -0.14
C LYS A 177 1.34 0.93 1.13
N ALA A 178 2.51 1.55 1.03
CA ALA A 178 3.17 2.11 2.20
C ALA A 178 2.74 3.56 2.42
N LYS A 179 2.67 3.98 3.68
CA LYS A 179 2.41 5.37 4.08
C LYS A 179 3.39 5.80 5.14
N PRO A 180 3.72 7.10 5.24
CA PRO A 180 4.60 7.61 6.29
C PRO A 180 4.11 7.25 7.70
N VAL A 181 5.04 6.86 8.56
CA VAL A 181 4.76 6.76 10.00
C VAL A 181 4.65 8.16 10.54
N ARG A 182 3.47 8.52 11.02
CA ARG A 182 3.25 9.82 11.65
C ARG A 182 3.59 9.71 13.12
N THR A 183 4.63 10.41 13.54
CA THR A 183 4.87 10.65 14.96
C THR A 183 3.75 11.53 15.48
N GLY A 184 2.98 11.00 16.42
CA GLY A 184 1.89 11.78 17.02
C GLY A 184 2.42 13.13 17.53
N VAL A 185 1.75 14.19 17.16
CA VAL A 185 1.92 15.46 17.85
C VAL A 185 1.46 15.20 19.29
N LYS A 186 2.40 15.32 20.23
CA LYS A 186 2.09 15.28 21.66
C LYS A 186 1.17 16.42 22.04
#